data_8c601255e6791895a0dea6d25e0b04cd
#
_entry.id   8c601255e6791895a0dea6d25e0b04cd
#
_cell.length_a   1.000
_cell.length_b   1.000
_cell.length_c   1.000
_cell.angle_alpha   90.00
_cell.angle_beta   90.00
_cell.angle_gamma   90.00
#
_symmetry.space_group_name_H-M   'P 1'
#
loop_
_entity.id
_entity.type
_entity.pdbx_description
1 polymer ?
#
loop_
_entity_poly.entity_id
_entity_poly.type
_entity_poly.pdbx_seq_one_letter_code
_entity_poly.pdbx_strand_id
1 'polypeptide(L)'
;MKYRRNIGLGESVAIQMTDFVRSLHWPVEMMIPVPLGKNRLKERGYNQVGLVARPLAYQIGMRYEPDALRKTRETRSQVGLTVSQRKENVNNAYQADSRVVTRKTILIMDDVATTGSTISACTEALLSAGAQEVYVLTIARALSHHSLDRV
;
A
#
# COMPACT_ATOMS: atom_id res chain seq x y z
N MET A 1 -8.42 -17.84 16.31
CA MET A 1 -9.67 -17.91 15.53
C MET A 1 -9.96 -16.69 14.66
N LYS A 2 -9.76 -15.46 15.10
CA LYS A 2 -9.91 -14.22 14.27
C LYS A 2 -8.99 -14.15 13.04
N TYR A 3 -7.79 -14.67 13.13
CA TYR A 3 -6.77 -14.61 12.06
C TYR A 3 -7.17 -15.40 10.82
N ARG A 4 -7.69 -16.64 10.98
CA ARG A 4 -8.14 -17.47 9.84
C ARG A 4 -9.30 -16.84 9.06
N ARG A 5 -10.22 -16.16 9.74
CA ARG A 5 -11.34 -15.47 9.11
C ARG A 5 -10.87 -14.30 8.24
N ASN A 6 -9.83 -13.57 8.68
CA ASN A 6 -9.27 -12.45 7.93
C ASN A 6 -8.47 -12.91 6.69
N ILE A 7 -7.81 -14.07 6.75
CA ILE A 7 -7.13 -14.67 5.59
C ILE A 7 -8.14 -14.98 4.49
N GLY A 8 -9.22 -15.70 4.81
CA GLY A 8 -10.25 -16.05 3.83
C GLY A 8 -10.93 -14.83 3.20
N LEU A 9 -11.13 -13.76 3.96
CA LEU A 9 -11.65 -12.51 3.43
C LEU A 9 -10.64 -11.85 2.46
N GLY A 10 -9.36 -11.84 2.83
CA GLY A 10 -8.30 -11.32 1.97
C GLY A 10 -8.18 -12.06 0.65
N GLU A 11 -8.27 -13.38 0.67
CA GLU A 11 -8.27 -14.22 -0.53
C GLU A 11 -9.50 -13.95 -1.41
N SER A 12 -10.68 -13.80 -0.83
CA SER A 12 -11.91 -13.48 -1.58
C SER A 12 -11.82 -12.12 -2.27
N VAL A 13 -11.28 -11.11 -1.60
CA VAL A 13 -11.03 -9.79 -2.20
C VAL A 13 -10.00 -9.87 -3.32
N ALA A 14 -8.92 -10.63 -3.12
CA ALA A 14 -7.87 -10.81 -4.12
C ALA A 14 -8.43 -11.47 -5.40
N ILE A 15 -9.29 -12.48 -5.27
CA ILE A 15 -9.95 -13.13 -6.41
C ILE A 15 -10.78 -12.12 -7.21
N GLN A 16 -11.59 -11.31 -6.54
CA GLN A 16 -12.41 -10.29 -7.21
C GLN A 16 -11.59 -9.21 -7.91
N MET A 17 -10.40 -8.89 -7.38
CA MET A 17 -9.49 -7.89 -7.96
C MET A 17 -8.65 -8.44 -9.12
N THR A 18 -8.52 -9.76 -9.26
CA THR A 18 -7.60 -10.38 -10.23
C THR A 18 -7.93 -9.96 -11.67
N ASP A 19 -9.18 -10.08 -12.09
CA ASP A 19 -9.58 -9.76 -13.46
C ASP A 19 -9.47 -8.25 -13.74
N PHE A 20 -9.79 -7.43 -12.75
CA PHE A 20 -9.61 -5.98 -12.84
C PHE A 20 -8.13 -5.62 -13.04
N VAL A 21 -7.22 -6.15 -12.20
CA VAL A 21 -5.80 -5.84 -12.31
C VAL A 21 -5.21 -6.35 -13.62
N ARG A 22 -5.60 -7.53 -14.09
CA ARG A 22 -5.20 -8.04 -15.41
C ARG A 22 -5.66 -7.15 -16.55
N SER A 23 -6.87 -6.60 -16.47
CA SER A 23 -7.42 -5.71 -17.50
C SER A 23 -6.69 -4.38 -17.64
N LEU A 24 -5.94 -3.95 -16.63
CA LEU A 24 -5.14 -2.73 -16.68
C LEU A 24 -3.90 -2.83 -17.58
N HIS A 25 -3.44 -4.06 -17.86
CA HIS A 25 -2.25 -4.33 -18.72
C HIS A 25 -1.02 -3.52 -18.30
N TRP A 26 -0.86 -3.23 -17.01
CA TRP A 26 0.29 -2.52 -16.49
C TRP A 26 1.56 -3.39 -16.57
N PRO A 27 2.70 -2.82 -16.99
CA PRO A 27 3.95 -3.56 -17.14
C PRO A 27 4.66 -3.78 -15.79
N VAL A 28 3.93 -4.13 -14.75
CA VAL A 28 4.43 -4.28 -13.38
C VAL A 28 5.10 -5.63 -13.17
N GLU A 29 6.24 -5.63 -12.50
CA GLU A 29 7.08 -6.81 -12.27
C GLU A 29 6.94 -7.35 -10.85
N MET A 30 6.62 -6.49 -9.87
CA MET A 30 6.49 -6.86 -8.46
C MET A 30 5.43 -6.06 -7.74
N MET A 31 4.86 -6.68 -6.72
CA MET A 31 3.89 -6.07 -5.82
C MET A 31 4.50 -5.87 -4.44
N ILE A 32 4.37 -4.65 -3.92
CA ILE A 32 4.85 -4.26 -2.59
C ILE A 32 3.66 -3.72 -1.80
N PRO A 33 3.29 -4.35 -0.67
CA PRO A 33 2.26 -3.78 0.21
C PRO A 33 2.81 -2.57 0.94
N VAL A 34 2.01 -1.54 1.14
CA VAL A 34 2.37 -0.42 2.01
C VAL A 34 2.66 -0.95 3.42
N PRO A 35 3.85 -0.70 3.98
CA PRO A 35 4.24 -1.27 5.25
C PRO A 35 3.56 -0.58 6.44
N LEU A 36 3.22 -1.36 7.45
CA LEU A 36 2.83 -0.84 8.76
C LEU A 36 4.05 -0.42 9.58
N GLY A 37 3.85 0.55 10.49
CA GLY A 37 4.81 0.84 11.53
C GLY A 37 4.95 -0.33 12.52
N LYS A 38 6.11 -0.41 13.19
CA LYS A 38 6.45 -1.51 14.12
C LYS A 38 5.41 -1.68 15.22
N ASN A 39 4.90 -0.58 15.78
CA ASN A 39 3.92 -0.63 16.87
C ASN A 39 2.61 -1.24 16.40
N ARG A 40 2.06 -0.77 15.25
CA ARG A 40 0.84 -1.34 14.68
C ARG A 40 1.00 -2.80 14.27
N LEU A 41 2.19 -3.16 13.76
CA LEU A 41 2.48 -4.55 13.41
C LEU A 41 2.50 -5.45 14.65
N LYS A 42 3.08 -4.99 15.78
CA LYS A 42 3.03 -5.71 17.06
C LYS A 42 1.62 -5.87 17.61
N GLU A 43 0.81 -4.81 17.55
CA GLU A 43 -0.58 -4.85 18.04
C GLU A 43 -1.47 -5.78 17.21
N ARG A 44 -1.32 -5.75 15.89
CA ARG A 44 -2.17 -6.52 14.95
C ARG A 44 -1.64 -7.92 14.64
N GLY A 45 -0.33 -8.12 14.75
CA GLY A 45 0.35 -9.36 14.39
C GLY A 45 0.56 -9.58 12.88
N TYR A 46 -0.01 -8.73 12.03
CA TYR A 46 0.09 -8.84 10.55
C TYR A 46 -0.23 -7.52 9.86
N ASN A 47 0.21 -7.41 8.59
CA ASN A 47 -0.17 -6.32 7.70
C ASN A 47 -1.46 -6.69 6.95
N GLN A 48 -2.54 -5.94 7.17
CA GLN A 48 -3.84 -6.18 6.52
C GLN A 48 -3.76 -6.13 5.00
N VAL A 49 -3.00 -5.16 4.46
CA VAL A 49 -2.78 -5.05 3.01
C VAL A 49 -2.13 -6.33 2.47
N GLY A 50 -1.18 -6.89 3.20
CA GLY A 50 -0.51 -8.13 2.82
C GLY A 50 -1.43 -9.34 2.69
N LEU A 51 -2.55 -9.37 3.42
CA LEU A 51 -3.54 -10.45 3.30
C LEU A 51 -4.25 -10.46 1.93
N VAL A 52 -4.32 -9.31 1.26
CA VAL A 52 -4.89 -9.18 -0.09
C VAL A 52 -3.79 -9.19 -1.15
N ALA A 53 -2.73 -8.41 -0.93
CA ALA A 53 -1.65 -8.23 -1.90
C ALA A 53 -0.92 -9.55 -2.24
N ARG A 54 -0.65 -10.38 -1.23
CA ARG A 54 0.04 -11.66 -1.44
C ARG A 54 -0.73 -12.63 -2.33
N PRO A 55 -1.99 -13.01 -2.03
CA PRO A 55 -2.76 -13.90 -2.90
C PRO A 55 -3.04 -13.28 -4.27
N LEU A 56 -3.25 -11.96 -4.37
CA LEU A 56 -3.42 -11.28 -5.63
C LEU A 56 -2.15 -11.40 -6.51
N ALA A 57 -0.98 -11.10 -5.95
CA ALA A 57 0.29 -11.24 -6.65
C ALA A 57 0.50 -12.65 -7.17
N TYR A 58 0.21 -13.66 -6.35
CA TYR A 58 0.31 -15.07 -6.73
C TYR A 58 -0.62 -15.40 -7.92
N GLN A 59 -1.87 -14.97 -7.89
CA GLN A 59 -2.86 -15.25 -8.94
C GLN A 59 -2.51 -14.61 -10.29
N ILE A 60 -1.88 -13.43 -10.28
CA ILE A 60 -1.47 -12.74 -11.51
C ILE A 60 -0.02 -13.06 -11.94
N GLY A 61 0.67 -13.95 -11.21
CA GLY A 61 2.05 -14.36 -11.54
C GLY A 61 3.10 -13.28 -11.25
N MET A 62 2.84 -12.38 -10.30
CA MET A 62 3.71 -11.27 -9.93
C MET A 62 4.54 -11.62 -8.69
N ARG A 63 5.78 -11.13 -8.62
CA ARG A 63 6.61 -11.24 -7.41
C ARG A 63 6.00 -10.44 -6.28
N TYR A 64 5.98 -11.00 -5.08
CA TYR A 64 5.53 -10.36 -3.85
C TYR A 64 6.72 -10.06 -2.94
N GLU A 65 7.01 -8.79 -2.70
CA GLU A 65 8.22 -8.32 -2.01
C GLU A 65 7.84 -7.41 -0.81
N PRO A 66 7.31 -7.98 0.28
CA PRO A 66 6.80 -7.19 1.41
C PRO A 66 7.90 -6.45 2.19
N ASP A 67 9.14 -6.91 2.11
CA ASP A 67 10.27 -6.33 2.82
C ASP A 67 11.08 -5.31 2.00
N ALA A 68 10.74 -5.14 0.71
CA ALA A 68 11.43 -4.20 -0.18
C ALA A 68 11.17 -2.73 0.19
N LEU A 69 10.11 -2.45 0.92
CA LEU A 69 9.77 -1.13 1.45
C LEU A 69 9.49 -1.24 2.95
N ARG A 70 10.10 -0.38 3.75
CA ARG A 70 9.97 -0.40 5.21
C ARG A 70 9.60 0.97 5.74
N LYS A 71 8.79 0.99 6.79
CA LYS A 71 8.54 2.19 7.58
C LYS A 71 9.62 2.31 8.64
N THR A 72 10.47 3.33 8.52
CA THR A 72 11.65 3.53 9.38
C THR A 72 11.37 4.42 10.57
N ARG A 73 10.32 5.26 10.49
CA ARG A 73 9.90 6.16 11.56
C ARG A 73 8.43 5.97 11.86
N GLU A 74 8.10 5.88 13.15
CA GLU A 74 6.70 5.92 13.58
C GLU A 74 6.12 7.32 13.31
N THR A 75 4.98 7.35 12.66
CA THR A 75 4.24 8.58 12.40
C THR A 75 3.08 8.69 13.38
N ARG A 76 2.70 9.90 13.74
CA ARG A 76 1.50 10.14 14.56
C ARG A 76 0.27 9.62 13.84
N SER A 77 -0.77 9.28 14.60
CA SER A 77 -2.06 8.95 13.98
C SER A 77 -2.49 10.08 13.04
N GLN A 78 -2.96 9.72 11.85
CA GLN A 78 -3.42 10.71 10.87
C GLN A 78 -4.84 11.23 11.17
N VAL A 79 -5.50 10.68 12.20
CA VAL A 79 -6.81 11.14 12.65
C VAL A 79 -6.70 12.54 13.23
N GLY A 80 -7.53 13.46 12.75
CA GLY A 80 -7.54 14.87 13.21
C GLY A 80 -6.44 15.77 12.65
N LEU A 81 -5.52 15.26 11.80
CA LEU A 81 -4.49 16.08 11.15
C LEU A 81 -5.03 16.75 9.89
N THR A 82 -4.58 17.99 9.63
CA THR A 82 -4.79 18.68 8.35
C THR A 82 -4.00 18.01 7.23
N VAL A 83 -4.30 18.32 5.97
CA VAL A 83 -3.58 17.80 4.80
C VAL A 83 -2.08 18.11 4.88
N SER A 84 -1.71 19.34 5.23
CA SER A 84 -0.32 19.75 5.40
C SER A 84 0.39 18.96 6.51
N GLN A 85 -0.26 18.83 7.67
CA GLN A 85 0.28 18.05 8.79
C GLN A 85 0.43 16.57 8.47
N ARG A 86 -0.46 15.99 7.66
CA ARG A 86 -0.33 14.59 7.20
C ARG A 86 0.87 14.41 6.30
N LYS A 87 1.10 15.33 5.36
CA LYS A 87 2.26 15.30 4.47
C LYS A 87 3.56 15.40 5.28
N GLU A 88 3.66 16.32 6.21
CA GLU A 88 4.83 16.49 7.07
C GLU A 88 5.07 15.29 7.98
N ASN A 89 3.99 14.70 8.52
CA ASN A 89 4.02 13.53 9.38
C ASN A 89 4.63 12.29 8.69
N VAL A 90 4.41 12.10 7.38
CA VAL A 90 4.88 10.91 6.64
C VAL A 90 6.18 11.16 5.86
N ASN A 91 6.66 12.40 5.80
CA ASN A 91 7.88 12.74 5.08
C ASN A 91 9.09 11.97 5.64
N ASN A 92 9.88 11.34 4.76
CA ASN A 92 11.05 10.51 5.11
C ASN A 92 10.75 9.36 6.10
N ALA A 93 9.50 8.91 6.19
CA ALA A 93 9.10 7.82 7.07
C ALA A 93 9.29 6.43 6.45
N TYR A 94 9.62 6.37 5.16
CA TYR A 94 9.76 5.13 4.41
C TYR A 94 11.13 5.01 3.75
N GLN A 95 11.63 3.80 3.64
CA GLN A 95 12.88 3.46 2.96
C GLN A 95 12.71 2.20 2.13
N ALA A 96 13.17 2.25 0.88
CA ALA A 96 13.17 1.11 -0.02
C ALA A 96 14.56 0.48 -0.14
N ASP A 97 14.59 -0.84 -0.37
CA ASP A 97 15.84 -1.57 -0.64
C ASP A 97 16.21 -1.43 -2.11
N SER A 98 17.21 -0.62 -2.41
CA SER A 98 17.68 -0.37 -3.78
C SER A 98 18.13 -1.64 -4.50
N ARG A 99 18.64 -2.65 -3.79
CA ARG A 99 19.06 -3.93 -4.39
C ARG A 99 17.87 -4.70 -4.99
N VAL A 100 16.67 -4.47 -4.48
CA VAL A 100 15.44 -5.13 -4.91
C VAL A 100 14.71 -4.31 -5.97
N VAL A 101 14.64 -2.98 -5.79
CA VAL A 101 13.73 -2.12 -6.56
C VAL A 101 14.38 -1.41 -7.76
N THR A 102 15.72 -1.35 -7.85
CA THR A 102 16.41 -0.64 -8.94
C THR A 102 15.98 -1.14 -10.31
N ARG A 103 15.61 -0.21 -11.19
CA ARG A 103 15.11 -0.45 -12.55
C ARG A 103 13.90 -1.36 -12.65
N LYS A 104 13.09 -1.45 -11.58
CA LYS A 104 11.87 -2.23 -11.56
C LYS A 104 10.63 -1.36 -11.72
N THR A 105 9.64 -1.90 -12.40
CA THR A 105 8.29 -1.35 -12.42
C THR A 105 7.47 -2.01 -11.32
N ILE A 106 7.00 -1.20 -10.38
CA ILE A 106 6.47 -1.64 -9.10
C ILE A 106 4.99 -1.30 -8.99
N LEU A 107 4.20 -2.24 -8.47
CA LEU A 107 2.83 -1.99 -8.01
C LEU A 107 2.83 -1.91 -6.49
N ILE A 108 2.57 -0.73 -5.93
CA ILE A 108 2.31 -0.60 -4.48
C ILE A 108 0.81 -0.75 -4.22
N MET A 109 0.50 -1.43 -3.12
CA MET A 109 -0.88 -1.66 -2.71
C MET A 109 -1.14 -1.14 -1.30
N ASP A 110 -2.24 -0.39 -1.13
CA ASP A 110 -2.74 0.08 0.17
C ASP A 110 -4.21 -0.33 0.36
N ASP A 111 -4.71 -0.31 1.59
CA ASP A 111 -6.11 -0.64 1.88
C ASP A 111 -7.03 0.55 1.60
N VAL A 112 -6.73 1.71 2.15
CA VAL A 112 -7.55 2.92 2.02
C VAL A 112 -6.70 4.15 1.73
N ALA A 113 -6.95 4.79 0.60
CA ALA A 113 -6.38 6.10 0.31
C ALA A 113 -7.32 7.22 0.81
N THR A 114 -6.84 8.05 1.73
CA THR A 114 -7.52 9.28 2.18
C THR A 114 -6.98 10.49 1.43
N THR A 115 -5.86 11.07 1.88
CA THR A 115 -5.18 12.19 1.23
C THR A 115 -4.11 11.75 0.23
N GLY A 116 -3.73 10.48 0.22
CA GLY A 116 -2.61 9.97 -0.56
C GLY A 116 -1.22 10.25 0.00
N SER A 117 -1.11 10.87 1.18
CA SER A 117 0.20 11.23 1.77
C SER A 117 1.10 10.00 2.02
N THR A 118 0.53 8.91 2.51
CA THR A 118 1.26 7.65 2.72
C THR A 118 1.77 7.09 1.40
N ILE A 119 0.89 7.04 0.39
CA ILE A 119 1.22 6.54 -0.95
C ILE A 119 2.30 7.40 -1.60
N SER A 120 2.19 8.73 -1.51
CA SER A 120 3.20 9.65 -2.04
C SER A 120 4.57 9.41 -1.40
N ALA A 121 4.64 9.29 -0.08
CA ALA A 121 5.89 9.04 0.63
C ALA A 121 6.51 7.67 0.28
N CYS A 122 5.67 6.63 0.12
CA CYS A 122 6.13 5.31 -0.34
C CYS A 122 6.66 5.38 -1.78
N THR A 123 5.96 6.07 -2.67
CA THR A 123 6.37 6.28 -4.07
C THR A 123 7.69 7.03 -4.15
N GLU A 124 7.84 8.13 -3.40
CA GLU A 124 9.10 8.88 -3.34
C GLU A 124 10.27 8.01 -2.85
N ALA A 125 10.06 7.18 -1.83
CA ALA A 125 11.09 6.27 -1.32
C ALA A 125 11.51 5.23 -2.37
N LEU A 126 10.57 4.67 -3.12
CA LEU A 126 10.83 3.69 -4.17
C LEU A 126 11.58 4.32 -5.35
N LEU A 127 11.14 5.47 -5.84
CA LEU A 127 11.79 6.19 -6.95
C LEU A 127 13.20 6.65 -6.54
N SER A 128 13.38 7.15 -5.32
CA SER A 128 14.70 7.56 -4.79
C SER A 128 15.66 6.39 -4.65
N ALA A 129 15.14 5.17 -4.44
CA ALA A 129 15.94 3.93 -4.40
C ALA A 129 16.21 3.35 -5.80
N GLY A 130 15.77 4.00 -6.88
CA GLY A 130 16.06 3.64 -8.25
C GLY A 130 14.98 2.83 -8.96
N ALA A 131 13.77 2.75 -8.44
CA ALA A 131 12.63 2.18 -9.17
C ALA A 131 12.40 2.97 -10.47
N GLN A 132 12.03 2.25 -11.55
CA GLN A 132 11.78 2.86 -12.85
C GLN A 132 10.42 3.54 -12.89
N GLU A 133 9.38 2.85 -12.44
CA GLU A 133 8.01 3.33 -12.37
C GLU A 133 7.29 2.74 -11.16
N VAL A 134 6.33 3.47 -10.63
CA VAL A 134 5.49 3.03 -9.51
C VAL A 134 4.03 3.24 -9.85
N TYR A 135 3.29 2.15 -9.89
CA TYR A 135 1.84 2.10 -10.00
C TYR A 135 1.22 1.95 -8.62
N VAL A 136 0.01 2.43 -8.45
CA VAL A 136 -0.68 2.43 -7.16
C VAL A 136 -2.03 1.74 -7.29
N LEU A 137 -2.31 0.82 -6.38
CA LEU A 137 -3.60 0.16 -6.25
C LEU A 137 -4.12 0.31 -4.83
N THR A 138 -5.37 0.75 -4.69
CA THR A 138 -6.04 0.82 -3.38
C THR A 138 -7.35 0.04 -3.42
N ILE A 139 -7.69 -0.62 -2.32
CA ILE A 139 -8.95 -1.37 -2.20
C ILE A 139 -10.13 -0.40 -2.09
N ALA A 140 -9.94 0.70 -1.35
CA ALA A 140 -10.95 1.72 -1.17
C ALA A 140 -10.36 3.12 -1.18
N ARG A 141 -11.17 4.10 -1.55
CA ARG A 141 -10.83 5.52 -1.44
C ARG A 141 -11.87 6.20 -0.57
N ALA A 142 -11.42 6.86 0.49
CA ALA A 142 -12.29 7.72 1.28
C ALA A 142 -12.55 9.02 0.49
N LEU A 143 -13.81 9.27 0.16
CA LEU A 143 -14.23 10.54 -0.44
C LEU A 143 -14.33 11.60 0.65
N SER A 144 -13.76 12.77 0.42
CA SER A 144 -13.97 13.92 1.31
C SER A 144 -15.43 14.39 1.20
N HIS A 145 -16.11 14.52 2.33
CA HIS A 145 -17.51 14.98 2.45
C HIS A 145 -17.69 16.47 2.11
N HIS A 146 -17.34 16.90 0.91
CA HIS A 146 -17.57 18.29 0.49
C HIS A 146 -18.63 18.48 -0.59
N SER A 147 -19.50 17.51 -0.82
CA SER A 147 -20.49 17.60 -1.93
C SER A 147 -21.91 17.20 -1.57
N LEU A 148 -22.32 17.13 -0.30
CA LEU A 148 -23.71 16.79 0.05
C LEU A 148 -24.51 17.92 0.71
N ASP A 149 -23.96 19.11 0.87
CA ASP A 149 -24.71 20.28 1.39
C ASP A 149 -25.04 21.28 0.27
N ARG A 150 -25.67 20.81 -0.81
CA ARG A 150 -26.38 21.67 -1.74
C ARG A 150 -27.54 20.90 -2.40
N VAL A 151 -28.62 20.77 -1.69
CA VAL A 151 -29.99 20.80 -2.25
C VAL A 151 -30.85 21.59 -1.30
#